data_7b85b806d8ee956a64a6351901fbd8cf
#
_entry.id   7b85b806d8ee956a64a6351901fbd8cf
#
_cell.length_a   1.000
_cell.length_b   1.000
_cell.length_c   1.000
_cell.angle_alpha   90.00
_cell.angle_beta   90.00
_cell.angle_gamma   90.00
#
_symmetry.space_group_name_H-M   'P 1'
#
loop_
_entity.id
_entity.type
_entity.pdbx_description
1 polymer ?
#
loop_
_entity_poly.entity_id
_entity_poly.type
_entity_poly.pdbx_seq_one_letter_code
_entity_poly.pdbx_strand_id
1 'polypeptide(L)'
;MSTDGTTEQDGAGGGAGGLAGEADAVTRRVSAVPGDGAVACTATISRTYPTTLEDLWEACTDAERIARWFAPVSGELRLGGRYQVEGNAGGEVTSCDPPHGYALTWEFGGQTSVVRVELRAEGDGARLTLHHEADVPDPFWAQYGPGATGVGWDLALLGLALHLRSGGERPAEADGFETRPEGRAFLAAASAAWGDAAAAAGVPADEARAAAGRTRAFYTGEEQPG
;
A
#
# COMPACT_ATOMS: atom_id res chain seq x y z
N MET A 1 19.14 49.95 -33.83
CA MET A 1 17.82 49.34 -33.61
C MET A 1 18.02 47.86 -33.47
N SER A 2 18.22 47.41 -32.27
CA SER A 2 18.37 46.00 -31.89
C SER A 2 17.11 45.62 -31.14
N THR A 3 16.42 44.60 -31.62
CA THR A 3 15.30 43.99 -30.92
C THR A 3 15.76 42.71 -30.31
N ASP A 4 15.87 42.73 -28.98
CA ASP A 4 16.08 41.59 -28.13
C ASP A 4 14.84 40.70 -28.17
N GLY A 5 14.99 39.47 -28.63
CA GLY A 5 14.00 38.42 -28.56
C GLY A 5 14.31 37.46 -27.41
N THR A 6 13.69 37.71 -26.27
CA THR A 6 13.73 36.77 -25.14
C THR A 6 12.83 35.59 -25.47
N THR A 7 13.43 34.42 -25.71
CA THR A 7 12.71 33.16 -25.84
C THR A 7 12.43 32.64 -24.43
N GLU A 8 11.20 32.73 -23.95
CA GLU A 8 10.72 31.97 -22.82
C GLU A 8 10.71 30.49 -23.18
N GLN A 9 11.56 29.74 -22.52
CA GLN A 9 11.46 28.27 -22.52
C GLN A 9 10.32 27.88 -21.60
N ASP A 10 9.21 27.53 -22.18
CA ASP A 10 8.14 26.80 -21.50
C ASP A 10 8.70 25.49 -20.96
N GLY A 11 8.78 25.43 -19.63
CA GLY A 11 9.17 24.25 -18.88
C GLY A 11 8.21 23.11 -19.16
N ALA A 12 8.78 21.99 -19.47
CA ALA A 12 8.20 20.71 -19.77
C ALA A 12 7.00 20.39 -18.87
N GLY A 13 5.87 20.10 -19.50
CA GLY A 13 4.67 19.57 -18.85
C GLY A 13 4.95 18.23 -18.18
N GLY A 14 5.01 18.24 -16.88
CA GLY A 14 4.89 17.05 -16.05
C GLY A 14 3.50 16.44 -16.27
N GLY A 15 3.46 15.18 -16.71
CA GLY A 15 2.26 14.46 -17.09
C GLY A 15 1.13 14.60 -16.08
N ALA A 16 -0.07 14.81 -16.57
CA ALA A 16 -1.32 14.95 -15.86
C ALA A 16 -1.73 13.60 -15.20
N GLY A 17 -1.18 13.34 -14.04
CA GLY A 17 -1.55 12.28 -13.13
C GLY A 17 -1.00 12.65 -11.76
N GLY A 18 -1.63 13.63 -11.10
CA GLY A 18 -1.27 13.98 -9.72
C GLY A 18 -1.37 12.75 -8.81
N LEU A 19 -0.82 12.81 -7.59
CA LEU A 19 -0.78 11.70 -6.61
C LEU A 19 -2.16 11.01 -6.42
N ALA A 20 -3.28 11.70 -6.68
CA ALA A 20 -4.61 11.11 -6.69
C ALA A 20 -4.76 9.99 -7.74
N GLY A 21 -4.17 10.12 -8.93
CA GLY A 21 -4.17 9.09 -9.98
C GLY A 21 -3.32 7.86 -9.66
N GLU A 22 -2.46 7.95 -8.66
CA GLU A 22 -1.66 6.80 -8.22
C GLU A 22 -2.52 5.69 -7.58
N ALA A 23 -3.69 6.05 -7.03
CA ALA A 23 -4.64 5.06 -6.52
C ALA A 23 -5.21 4.18 -7.64
N ASP A 24 -5.35 4.70 -8.87
CA ASP A 24 -5.87 3.96 -10.03
C ASP A 24 -4.85 2.96 -10.60
N ALA A 25 -3.56 3.18 -10.32
CA ALA A 25 -2.50 2.26 -10.73
C ALA A 25 -2.47 0.96 -9.92
N VAL A 26 -3.37 0.82 -8.93
CA VAL A 26 -3.41 -0.29 -8.00
C VAL A 26 -4.67 -1.13 -8.22
N THR A 27 -4.50 -2.44 -8.35
CA THR A 27 -5.61 -3.40 -8.37
C THR A 27 -5.84 -3.95 -6.96
N ARG A 28 -7.08 -3.98 -6.50
CA ARG A 28 -7.48 -4.47 -5.18
C ARG A 28 -8.50 -5.58 -5.31
N ARG A 29 -8.38 -6.60 -4.46
CA ARG A 29 -9.35 -7.69 -4.35
C ARG A 29 -9.51 -8.08 -2.89
N VAL A 30 -10.69 -8.56 -2.54
CA VAL A 30 -11.03 -9.05 -1.20
C VAL A 30 -11.63 -10.44 -1.34
N SER A 31 -11.23 -11.34 -0.47
CA SER A 31 -11.98 -12.54 -0.14
C SER A 31 -12.34 -12.47 1.34
N ALA A 32 -13.61 -12.62 1.68
CA ALA A 32 -14.10 -12.50 3.04
C ALA A 32 -15.06 -13.65 3.34
N VAL A 33 -14.75 -14.43 4.36
CA VAL A 33 -15.58 -15.54 4.81
C VAL A 33 -15.96 -15.30 6.27
N PRO A 34 -17.24 -15.05 6.57
CA PRO A 34 -17.71 -14.90 7.95
C PRO A 34 -17.44 -16.16 8.77
N GLY A 35 -16.94 -15.97 10.00
CA GLY A 35 -16.68 -17.01 10.99
C GLY A 35 -17.38 -16.72 12.31
N ASP A 36 -16.97 -17.39 13.39
CA ASP A 36 -17.47 -17.16 14.74
C ASP A 36 -16.63 -16.08 15.43
N GLY A 37 -17.17 -14.86 15.49
CA GLY A 37 -16.53 -13.68 16.11
C GLY A 37 -15.44 -13.00 15.28
N ALA A 38 -15.16 -13.48 14.07
CA ALA A 38 -14.20 -12.88 13.14
C ALA A 38 -14.52 -13.21 11.69
N VAL A 39 -14.04 -12.40 10.77
CA VAL A 39 -14.08 -12.64 9.33
C VAL A 39 -12.71 -13.07 8.85
N ALA A 40 -12.59 -14.27 8.28
CA ALA A 40 -11.38 -14.68 7.58
C ALA A 40 -11.27 -13.87 6.28
N CYS A 41 -10.31 -12.95 6.24
CA CYS A 41 -10.14 -12.00 5.14
C CYS A 41 -8.79 -12.19 4.46
N THR A 42 -8.80 -12.21 3.13
CA THR A 42 -7.60 -12.02 2.32
C THR A 42 -7.75 -10.71 1.54
N ALA A 43 -6.99 -9.70 1.91
CA ALA A 43 -6.84 -8.48 1.14
C ALA A 43 -5.68 -8.64 0.15
N THR A 44 -5.97 -8.52 -1.14
CA THR A 44 -4.95 -8.58 -2.20
C THR A 44 -4.80 -7.24 -2.86
N ILE A 45 -3.56 -6.76 -2.95
CA ILE A 45 -3.21 -5.51 -3.61
C ILE A 45 -2.07 -5.75 -4.58
N SER A 46 -2.12 -5.15 -5.78
CA SER A 46 -1.05 -5.32 -6.75
C SER A 46 -0.84 -4.10 -7.61
N ARG A 47 0.43 -3.91 -8.02
CA ARG A 47 0.86 -2.79 -8.86
C ARG A 47 2.04 -3.20 -9.73
N THR A 48 2.08 -2.68 -10.97
CA THR A 48 3.23 -2.80 -11.87
C THR A 48 4.08 -1.53 -11.81
N TYR A 49 5.39 -1.71 -11.70
CA TYR A 49 6.37 -0.64 -11.61
C TYR A 49 7.28 -0.65 -12.83
N PRO A 50 7.72 0.52 -13.34
CA PRO A 50 8.65 0.61 -14.48
C PRO A 50 10.09 0.35 -14.02
N THR A 51 10.36 -0.88 -13.58
CA THR A 51 11.66 -1.33 -13.09
C THR A 51 11.85 -2.82 -13.38
N THR A 52 13.07 -3.36 -13.23
CA THR A 52 13.34 -4.79 -13.39
C THR A 52 12.85 -5.62 -12.21
N LEU A 53 12.70 -6.92 -12.41
CA LEU A 53 12.32 -7.84 -11.32
C LEU A 53 13.37 -7.83 -10.19
N GLU A 54 14.64 -7.80 -10.54
CA GLU A 54 15.76 -7.79 -9.61
C GLU A 54 15.79 -6.51 -8.77
N ASP A 55 15.60 -5.33 -9.41
CA ASP A 55 15.55 -4.07 -8.68
C ASP A 55 14.31 -3.96 -7.76
N LEU A 56 13.15 -4.47 -8.21
CA LEU A 56 11.96 -4.56 -7.38
C LEU A 56 12.17 -5.51 -6.18
N TRP A 57 12.83 -6.65 -6.41
CA TRP A 57 13.19 -7.58 -5.34
C TRP A 57 14.09 -6.91 -4.29
N GLU A 58 15.18 -6.25 -4.73
CA GLU A 58 16.08 -5.54 -3.83
C GLU A 58 15.35 -4.42 -3.07
N ALA A 59 14.48 -3.66 -3.74
CA ALA A 59 13.68 -2.62 -3.08
C ALA A 59 12.80 -3.17 -1.96
N CYS A 60 12.29 -4.41 -2.10
CA CYS A 60 11.40 -5.06 -1.15
C CYS A 60 12.12 -5.91 -0.08
N THR A 61 13.44 -6.15 -0.19
CA THR A 61 14.15 -7.08 0.69
C THR A 61 15.42 -6.50 1.32
N ASP A 62 15.97 -5.42 0.77
CA ASP A 62 17.08 -4.70 1.39
C ASP A 62 16.59 -3.74 2.47
N ALA A 63 17.09 -3.89 3.70
CA ALA A 63 16.63 -3.11 4.86
C ALA A 63 16.85 -1.59 4.70
N GLU A 64 17.97 -1.18 4.06
CA GLU A 64 18.27 0.22 3.85
C GLU A 64 17.35 0.82 2.79
N ARG A 65 16.97 0.04 1.77
CA ARG A 65 16.01 0.48 0.76
C ARG A 65 14.58 0.55 1.34
N ILE A 66 14.14 -0.47 2.09
CA ILE A 66 12.83 -0.49 2.74
C ILE A 66 12.64 0.74 3.63
N ALA A 67 13.67 1.13 4.39
CA ALA A 67 13.63 2.30 5.27
C ALA A 67 13.35 3.62 4.54
N ARG A 68 13.61 3.69 3.24
CA ARG A 68 13.42 4.91 2.44
C ARG A 68 11.99 5.10 1.94
N TRP A 69 11.21 4.04 1.83
CA TRP A 69 9.86 4.13 1.28
C TRP A 69 8.76 3.61 2.21
N PHE A 70 9.11 2.82 3.20
CA PHE A 70 8.16 2.24 4.15
C PHE A 70 8.48 2.69 5.58
N ALA A 71 9.34 1.96 6.27
CA ALA A 71 9.84 2.28 7.60
C ALA A 71 11.15 1.53 7.86
N PRO A 72 12.00 1.96 8.82
CA PRO A 72 13.16 1.20 9.22
C PRO A 72 12.79 -0.23 9.64
N VAL A 73 13.56 -1.19 9.15
CA VAL A 73 13.41 -2.62 9.48
C VAL A 73 14.69 -3.12 10.12
N SER A 74 14.55 -3.84 11.21
CA SER A 74 15.66 -4.48 11.93
C SER A 74 15.45 -5.98 12.05
N GLY A 75 16.50 -6.70 12.46
CA GLY A 75 16.47 -8.14 12.65
C GLY A 75 17.13 -8.91 11.51
N GLU A 76 16.70 -10.13 11.27
CA GLU A 76 17.30 -11.04 10.29
C GLU A 76 16.34 -11.27 9.12
N LEU A 77 16.57 -10.58 8.00
CA LEU A 77 15.75 -10.66 6.78
C LEU A 77 16.13 -11.89 5.94
N ARG A 78 15.97 -13.08 6.53
CA ARG A 78 16.23 -14.38 5.90
C ARG A 78 15.22 -15.42 6.37
N LEU A 79 15.07 -16.49 5.63
CA LEU A 79 14.18 -17.61 6.03
C LEU A 79 14.44 -18.05 7.47
N GLY A 80 13.38 -18.10 8.28
CA GLY A 80 13.39 -18.41 9.71
C GLY A 80 13.91 -17.29 10.61
N GLY A 81 14.30 -16.15 10.04
CA GLY A 81 14.74 -14.97 10.80
C GLY A 81 13.56 -14.13 11.29
N ARG A 82 13.73 -13.49 12.43
CA ARG A 82 12.76 -12.54 12.97
C ARG A 82 13.11 -11.12 12.57
N TYR A 83 12.07 -10.35 12.26
CA TYR A 83 12.18 -8.96 11.86
C TYR A 83 11.29 -8.07 12.73
N GLN A 84 11.57 -6.76 12.71
CA GLN A 84 10.74 -5.72 13.31
C GLN A 84 10.70 -4.49 12.39
N VAL A 85 9.52 -4.06 11.99
CA VAL A 85 9.27 -2.76 11.37
C VAL A 85 9.08 -1.73 12.46
N GLU A 86 9.83 -0.64 12.46
CA GLU A 86 9.77 0.42 13.48
C GLU A 86 8.37 1.03 13.55
N GLY A 87 7.80 1.08 14.77
CA GLY A 87 6.46 1.61 15.01
C GLY A 87 5.31 0.78 14.42
N ASN A 88 5.58 -0.42 13.91
CA ASN A 88 4.62 -1.29 13.24
C ASN A 88 4.83 -2.76 13.66
N ALA A 89 4.50 -3.71 12.78
CA ALA A 89 4.55 -5.13 13.03
C ALA A 89 5.97 -5.71 13.10
N GLY A 90 6.10 -6.78 13.85
CA GLY A 90 7.21 -7.73 13.77
C GLY A 90 6.74 -9.08 13.29
N GLY A 91 7.66 -10.06 13.24
CA GLY A 91 7.31 -11.42 12.84
C GLY A 91 8.49 -12.26 12.41
N GLU A 92 8.19 -13.34 11.70
CA GLU A 92 9.16 -14.29 11.17
C GLU A 92 9.02 -14.40 9.65
N VAL A 93 10.14 -14.52 8.93
CA VAL A 93 10.16 -14.85 7.50
C VAL A 93 9.92 -16.35 7.33
N THR A 94 8.74 -16.73 6.85
CA THR A 94 8.29 -18.13 6.75
C THR A 94 8.58 -18.77 5.39
N SER A 95 8.82 -17.95 4.35
CA SER A 95 9.20 -18.40 3.01
C SER A 95 10.05 -17.35 2.32
N CYS A 96 10.97 -17.77 1.46
CA CYS A 96 11.80 -16.88 0.65
C CYS A 96 12.23 -17.59 -0.62
N ASP A 97 11.86 -17.05 -1.78
CA ASP A 97 12.14 -17.56 -3.14
C ASP A 97 12.63 -16.40 -4.03
N PRO A 98 13.92 -16.02 -3.91
CA PRO A 98 14.48 -14.92 -4.70
C PRO A 98 14.51 -15.20 -6.22
N PRO A 99 14.16 -14.25 -7.08
CA PRO A 99 13.60 -12.92 -6.82
C PRO A 99 12.07 -12.91 -6.89
N HIS A 100 11.39 -14.04 -6.70
CA HIS A 100 9.96 -14.23 -7.02
C HIS A 100 9.02 -13.97 -5.85
N GLY A 101 9.48 -14.03 -4.61
CA GLY A 101 8.60 -13.71 -3.50
C GLY A 101 9.07 -14.18 -2.13
N TYR A 102 8.30 -13.79 -1.13
CA TYR A 102 8.50 -14.19 0.26
C TYR A 102 7.17 -14.20 1.01
N ALA A 103 7.14 -14.87 2.15
CA ALA A 103 6.03 -14.82 3.09
C ALA A 103 6.57 -14.61 4.52
N LEU A 104 5.75 -13.97 5.33
CA LEU A 104 6.09 -13.66 6.72
C LEU A 104 4.85 -13.64 7.61
N THR A 105 5.02 -13.88 8.89
CA THR A 105 4.00 -13.56 9.90
C THR A 105 4.02 -12.05 10.15
N TRP A 106 2.84 -11.47 10.40
CA TRP A 106 2.65 -10.06 10.68
C TRP A 106 1.99 -9.93 12.05
N GLU A 107 2.82 -9.69 13.08
CA GLU A 107 2.41 -9.64 14.48
C GLU A 107 2.24 -8.17 14.90
N PHE A 108 1.00 -7.74 15.07
CA PHE A 108 0.66 -6.36 15.43
C PHE A 108 -0.56 -6.29 16.35
N GLY A 109 -0.52 -5.46 17.39
CA GLY A 109 -1.65 -5.26 18.30
C GLY A 109 -2.14 -6.52 19.01
N GLY A 110 -1.25 -7.51 19.22
CA GLY A 110 -1.61 -8.81 19.81
C GLY A 110 -2.27 -9.80 18.85
N GLN A 111 -2.40 -9.42 17.57
CA GLN A 111 -2.90 -10.28 16.50
C GLN A 111 -1.74 -10.78 15.63
N THR A 112 -1.88 -11.97 15.08
CA THR A 112 -0.95 -12.52 14.09
C THR A 112 -1.71 -12.79 12.80
N SER A 113 -1.17 -12.30 11.71
CA SER A 113 -1.65 -12.51 10.35
C SER A 113 -0.50 -12.95 9.45
N VAL A 114 -0.78 -13.21 8.17
CA VAL A 114 0.22 -13.63 7.19
C VAL A 114 0.27 -12.62 6.05
N VAL A 115 1.47 -12.19 5.69
CA VAL A 115 1.72 -11.40 4.49
C VAL A 115 2.55 -12.24 3.53
N ARG A 116 2.07 -12.34 2.28
CA ARG A 116 2.77 -12.96 1.16
C ARG A 116 2.98 -11.94 0.07
N VAL A 117 4.21 -11.84 -0.43
CA VAL A 117 4.58 -10.98 -1.56
C VAL A 117 5.03 -11.85 -2.72
N GLU A 118 4.48 -11.61 -3.89
CA GLU A 118 4.85 -12.24 -5.15
C GLU A 118 5.33 -11.17 -6.12
N LEU A 119 6.46 -11.43 -6.77
CA LEU A 119 7.07 -10.55 -7.77
C LEU A 119 7.22 -11.30 -9.09
N ARG A 120 6.94 -10.62 -10.19
CA ARG A 120 7.12 -11.18 -11.53
C ARG A 120 7.42 -10.09 -12.56
N ALA A 121 8.16 -10.42 -13.58
CA ALA A 121 8.29 -9.55 -14.74
C ALA A 121 6.93 -9.41 -15.45
N GLU A 122 6.56 -8.20 -15.87
CA GLU A 122 5.31 -7.91 -16.56
C GLU A 122 5.49 -6.78 -17.58
N GLY A 123 5.44 -7.13 -18.87
CA GLY A 123 5.76 -6.17 -19.95
C GLY A 123 7.18 -5.65 -19.83
N ASP A 124 7.34 -4.32 -19.88
CA ASP A 124 8.62 -3.64 -19.72
C ASP A 124 8.95 -3.31 -18.25
N GLY A 125 8.21 -3.90 -17.31
CA GLY A 125 8.35 -3.64 -15.87
C GLY A 125 8.26 -4.90 -15.02
N ALA A 126 8.04 -4.70 -13.72
CA ALA A 126 7.83 -5.76 -12.75
C ALA A 126 6.58 -5.49 -11.90
N ARG A 127 5.81 -6.54 -11.66
CA ARG A 127 4.60 -6.51 -10.85
C ARG A 127 4.84 -7.06 -9.47
N LEU A 128 4.38 -6.31 -8.47
CA LEU A 128 4.23 -6.76 -7.10
C LEU A 128 2.77 -7.12 -6.84
N THR A 129 2.54 -8.27 -6.21
CA THR A 129 1.26 -8.65 -5.61
C THR A 129 1.49 -8.97 -4.14
N LEU A 130 0.73 -8.31 -3.27
CA LEU A 130 0.74 -8.56 -1.83
C LEU A 130 -0.61 -9.15 -1.43
N HIS A 131 -0.56 -10.23 -0.67
CA HIS A 131 -1.71 -10.85 -0.01
C HIS A 131 -1.54 -10.68 1.50
N HIS A 132 -2.56 -10.14 2.16
CA HIS A 132 -2.63 -10.08 3.61
C HIS A 132 -3.80 -10.95 4.07
N GLU A 133 -3.49 -12.04 4.75
CA GLU A 133 -4.43 -13.03 5.24
C GLU A 133 -4.58 -12.84 6.76
N ALA A 134 -5.78 -12.52 7.23
CA ALA A 134 -6.05 -12.25 8.65
C ALA A 134 -7.44 -12.70 9.06
N ASP A 135 -7.58 -13.11 10.32
CA ASP A 135 -8.87 -13.23 11.00
C ASP A 135 -9.19 -11.87 11.63
N VAL A 136 -10.09 -11.11 11.00
CA VAL A 136 -10.44 -9.74 11.40
C VAL A 136 -11.61 -9.82 12.39
N PRO A 137 -11.48 -9.36 13.66
CA PRO A 137 -12.56 -9.38 14.63
C PRO A 137 -13.81 -8.65 14.12
N ASP A 138 -15.00 -9.23 14.36
CA ASP A 138 -16.28 -8.71 13.86
C ASP A 138 -16.50 -7.20 14.13
N PRO A 139 -16.21 -6.64 15.34
CA PRO A 139 -16.38 -5.22 15.58
C PRO A 139 -15.46 -4.35 14.69
N PHE A 140 -14.22 -4.81 14.44
CA PHE A 140 -13.27 -4.09 13.59
C PHE A 140 -13.66 -4.21 12.11
N TRP A 141 -14.10 -5.40 11.69
CA TRP A 141 -14.62 -5.62 10.35
C TRP A 141 -15.86 -4.75 10.07
N ALA A 142 -16.83 -4.74 10.97
CA ALA A 142 -18.02 -3.91 10.84
C ALA A 142 -17.70 -2.41 10.76
N GLN A 143 -16.64 -1.98 11.45
CA GLN A 143 -16.21 -0.59 11.45
C GLN A 143 -15.47 -0.19 10.17
N TYR A 144 -14.52 -0.99 9.70
CA TYR A 144 -13.59 -0.59 8.64
C TYR A 144 -13.56 -1.53 7.43
N GLY A 145 -14.17 -2.73 7.52
CA GLY A 145 -14.03 -3.74 6.49
C GLY A 145 -12.54 -4.09 6.25
N PRO A 146 -12.14 -4.30 4.98
CA PRO A 146 -10.74 -4.50 4.64
C PRO A 146 -9.93 -3.19 4.59
N GLY A 147 -10.61 -2.03 4.69
CA GLY A 147 -10.05 -0.73 4.33
C GLY A 147 -8.93 -0.26 5.25
N ALA A 148 -9.05 -0.44 6.58
CA ALA A 148 -8.03 0.05 7.51
C ALA A 148 -6.65 -0.54 7.24
N THR A 149 -6.56 -1.84 6.98
CA THR A 149 -5.31 -2.51 6.59
C THR A 149 -4.96 -2.23 5.13
N GLY A 150 -5.97 -2.24 4.25
CA GLY A 150 -5.79 -2.08 2.81
C GLY A 150 -5.20 -0.72 2.43
N VAL A 151 -5.70 0.38 2.99
CA VAL A 151 -5.17 1.73 2.75
C VAL A 151 -3.73 1.88 3.26
N GLY A 152 -3.36 1.20 4.35
CA GLY A 152 -1.97 1.13 4.80
C GLY A 152 -1.05 0.52 3.72
N TRP A 153 -1.50 -0.54 3.05
CA TRP A 153 -0.77 -1.12 1.92
C TRP A 153 -0.76 -0.22 0.69
N ASP A 154 -1.83 0.53 0.42
CA ASP A 154 -1.82 1.55 -0.63
C ASP A 154 -0.74 2.60 -0.42
N LEU A 155 -0.61 3.10 0.81
CA LEU A 155 0.44 4.04 1.18
C LEU A 155 1.84 3.44 1.01
N ALA A 156 2.03 2.18 1.38
CA ALA A 156 3.27 1.46 1.17
C ALA A 156 3.61 1.33 -0.33
N LEU A 157 2.65 0.92 -1.17
CA LEU A 157 2.85 0.79 -2.62
C LEU A 157 3.07 2.14 -3.30
N LEU A 158 2.45 3.22 -2.81
CA LEU A 158 2.73 4.58 -3.24
C LEU A 158 4.16 4.98 -2.87
N GLY A 159 4.58 4.75 -1.62
CA GLY A 159 5.94 5.01 -1.17
C GLY A 159 6.99 4.31 -2.03
N LEU A 160 6.77 3.02 -2.34
CA LEU A 160 7.63 2.25 -3.23
C LEU A 160 7.67 2.85 -4.65
N ALA A 161 6.54 3.29 -5.20
CA ALA A 161 6.49 3.93 -6.51
C ALA A 161 7.29 5.24 -6.56
N LEU A 162 7.19 6.05 -5.51
CA LEU A 162 7.94 7.29 -5.39
C LEU A 162 9.44 7.01 -5.25
N HIS A 163 9.84 6.03 -4.43
CA HIS A 163 11.20 5.60 -4.25
C HIS A 163 11.87 5.13 -5.55
N LEU A 164 11.19 4.27 -6.30
CA LEU A 164 11.70 3.77 -7.57
C LEU A 164 11.84 4.89 -8.63
N ARG A 165 10.96 5.90 -8.61
CA ARG A 165 11.05 7.06 -9.53
C ARG A 165 12.11 8.08 -9.13
N SER A 166 12.41 8.23 -7.84
CA SER A 166 13.40 9.21 -7.33
C SER A 166 14.83 8.72 -7.39
N GLY A 167 15.09 7.53 -7.95
CA GLY A 167 16.42 6.91 -7.93
C GLY A 167 16.84 6.38 -6.56
N GLY A 168 15.86 6.10 -5.69
CA GLY A 168 16.06 5.45 -4.41
C GLY A 168 16.18 6.39 -3.21
N GLU A 169 15.93 7.68 -3.37
CA GLU A 169 15.86 8.62 -2.26
C GLU A 169 14.46 8.60 -1.60
N ARG A 170 14.38 9.05 -0.33
CA ARG A 170 13.10 9.28 0.34
C ARG A 170 12.43 10.52 -0.29
N PRO A 171 11.20 10.41 -0.79
CA PRO A 171 10.50 11.56 -1.36
C PRO A 171 10.23 12.62 -0.30
N ALA A 172 10.49 13.89 -0.61
CA ALA A 172 10.19 15.02 0.26
C ALA A 172 8.67 15.15 0.53
N GLU A 173 7.85 14.63 -0.36
CA GLU A 173 6.40 14.61 -0.27
C GLU A 173 5.84 13.61 0.74
N ALA A 174 6.67 12.75 1.31
CA ALA A 174 6.23 11.74 2.28
C ALA A 174 5.77 12.34 3.61
N ASP A 175 6.39 13.46 4.04
CA ASP A 175 6.06 14.07 5.33
C ASP A 175 4.77 14.90 5.25
N GLY A 176 3.81 14.60 6.13
CA GLY A 176 2.50 15.29 6.18
C GLY A 176 1.62 15.03 4.94
N PHE A 177 1.85 13.93 4.25
CA PHE A 177 1.09 13.55 3.05
C PHE A 177 -0.41 13.55 3.31
N GLU A 178 -0.86 12.97 4.42
CA GLU A 178 -2.26 12.82 4.82
C GLU A 178 -2.98 14.15 5.08
N THR A 179 -2.24 15.22 5.33
CA THR A 179 -2.80 16.55 5.59
C THR A 179 -2.94 17.41 4.34
N ARG A 180 -2.26 17.04 3.25
CA ARG A 180 -2.27 17.78 1.98
C ARG A 180 -3.49 17.44 1.14
N PRO A 181 -3.97 18.35 0.27
CA PRO A 181 -5.13 18.08 -0.60
C PRO A 181 -4.95 16.82 -1.47
N GLU A 182 -3.76 16.63 -2.03
CA GLU A 182 -3.43 15.48 -2.90
C GLU A 182 -3.43 14.17 -2.12
N GLY A 183 -2.89 14.19 -0.90
CA GLY A 183 -2.88 13.03 0.00
C GLY A 183 -4.29 12.66 0.46
N ARG A 184 -5.10 13.65 0.82
CA ARG A 184 -6.52 13.42 1.16
C ARG A 184 -7.31 12.86 -0.02
N ALA A 185 -7.05 13.35 -1.24
CA ALA A 185 -7.68 12.82 -2.45
C ALA A 185 -7.26 11.36 -2.71
N PHE A 186 -5.97 11.03 -2.54
CA PHE A 186 -5.47 9.66 -2.63
C PHE A 186 -6.12 8.75 -1.59
N LEU A 187 -6.15 9.16 -0.31
CA LEU A 187 -6.77 8.39 0.77
C LEU A 187 -8.26 8.16 0.56
N ALA A 188 -8.97 9.16 0.01
CA ALA A 188 -10.38 9.03 -0.34
C ALA A 188 -10.59 8.01 -1.47
N ALA A 189 -9.79 8.08 -2.53
CA ALA A 189 -9.85 7.15 -3.65
C ALA A 189 -9.50 5.72 -3.24
N ALA A 190 -8.42 5.53 -2.46
CA ALA A 190 -8.01 4.23 -1.94
C ALA A 190 -9.09 3.63 -1.03
N SER A 191 -9.64 4.42 -0.10
CA SER A 191 -10.71 3.95 0.79
C SER A 191 -11.96 3.52 0.02
N ALA A 192 -12.39 4.30 -0.98
CA ALA A 192 -13.53 3.96 -1.84
C ALA A 192 -13.26 2.65 -2.62
N ALA A 193 -12.07 2.49 -3.19
CA ALA A 193 -11.70 1.30 -3.94
C ALA A 193 -11.67 0.02 -3.09
N TRP A 194 -11.32 0.10 -1.80
CA TRP A 194 -11.45 -1.02 -0.88
C TRP A 194 -12.91 -1.32 -0.54
N GLY A 195 -13.78 -0.30 -0.45
CA GLY A 195 -15.22 -0.49 -0.34
C GLY A 195 -15.79 -1.23 -1.55
N ASP A 196 -15.41 -0.81 -2.77
CA ASP A 196 -15.83 -1.47 -4.01
C ASP A 196 -15.34 -2.93 -4.07
N ALA A 197 -14.10 -3.20 -3.66
CA ALA A 197 -13.55 -4.55 -3.59
C ALA A 197 -14.29 -5.42 -2.56
N ALA A 198 -14.70 -4.87 -1.42
CA ALA A 198 -15.51 -5.56 -0.43
C ALA A 198 -16.92 -5.88 -0.96
N ALA A 199 -17.56 -4.92 -1.64
CA ALA A 199 -18.86 -5.13 -2.28
C ALA A 199 -18.79 -6.20 -3.38
N ALA A 200 -17.73 -6.22 -4.18
CA ALA A 200 -17.48 -7.25 -5.18
C ALA A 200 -17.25 -8.64 -4.56
N ALA A 201 -16.79 -8.70 -3.31
CA ALA A 201 -16.65 -9.94 -2.52
C ALA A 201 -17.95 -10.38 -1.82
N GLY A 202 -19.06 -9.65 -2.01
CA GLY A 202 -20.37 -10.02 -1.47
C GLY A 202 -20.78 -9.28 -0.18
N VAL A 203 -19.98 -8.34 0.32
CA VAL A 203 -20.41 -7.45 1.41
C VAL A 203 -21.52 -6.53 0.90
N PRO A 204 -22.64 -6.31 1.64
CA PRO A 204 -23.67 -5.38 1.22
C PRO A 204 -23.11 -4.00 0.87
N ALA A 205 -23.52 -3.44 -0.27
CA ALA A 205 -22.87 -2.25 -0.85
C ALA A 205 -22.98 -0.99 0.03
N ASP A 206 -24.03 -0.89 0.85
CA ASP A 206 -24.22 0.18 1.82
C ASP A 206 -23.25 0.03 3.02
N GLU A 207 -23.08 -1.18 3.53
CA GLU A 207 -22.12 -1.50 4.59
C GLU A 207 -20.68 -1.26 4.12
N ALA A 208 -20.31 -1.76 2.92
CA ALA A 208 -19.00 -1.56 2.32
C ALA A 208 -18.68 -0.08 2.14
N ARG A 209 -19.65 0.73 1.67
CA ARG A 209 -19.50 2.18 1.50
C ARG A 209 -19.37 2.89 2.85
N ALA A 210 -20.15 2.51 3.84
CA ALA A 210 -20.07 3.08 5.18
C ALA A 210 -18.71 2.79 5.84
N ALA A 211 -18.19 1.55 5.72
CA ALA A 211 -16.86 1.17 6.19
C ALA A 211 -15.75 1.96 5.48
N ALA A 212 -15.84 2.14 4.15
CA ALA A 212 -14.92 2.98 3.39
C ALA A 212 -14.91 4.44 3.84
N GLY A 213 -16.08 5.00 4.17
CA GLY A 213 -16.19 6.35 4.73
C GLY A 213 -15.50 6.50 6.09
N ARG A 214 -15.68 5.52 6.99
CA ARG A 214 -15.01 5.49 8.29
C ARG A 214 -13.50 5.27 8.17
N THR A 215 -13.06 4.44 7.21
CA THR A 215 -11.64 4.26 6.89
C THR A 215 -11.01 5.57 6.43
N ARG A 216 -11.65 6.29 5.51
CA ARG A 216 -11.17 7.62 5.07
C ARG A 216 -11.04 8.58 6.25
N ALA A 217 -12.08 8.69 7.07
CA ALA A 217 -12.08 9.57 8.25
C ALA A 217 -10.93 9.22 9.22
N PHE A 218 -10.68 7.91 9.44
CA PHE A 218 -9.55 7.45 10.25
C PHE A 218 -8.20 7.94 9.73
N TYR A 219 -7.95 7.80 8.43
CA TYR A 219 -6.67 8.19 7.83
C TYR A 219 -6.51 9.70 7.63
N THR A 220 -7.59 10.46 7.48
CA THR A 220 -7.56 11.92 7.30
C THR A 220 -7.72 12.71 8.60
N GLY A 221 -7.93 12.03 9.75
CA GLY A 221 -8.20 12.66 11.03
C GLY A 221 -9.53 13.41 11.09
N GLU A 222 -10.48 13.09 10.19
CA GLU A 222 -11.84 13.65 10.22
C GLU A 222 -12.67 12.96 11.31
N GLU A 223 -13.71 13.66 11.81
CA GLU A 223 -14.69 13.02 12.70
C GLU A 223 -15.38 11.85 11.99
N GLN A 224 -15.51 10.73 12.70
CA GLN A 224 -16.13 9.54 12.10
C GLN A 224 -17.63 9.80 11.94
N PRO A 225 -18.21 9.50 10.78
CA PRO A 225 -19.66 9.54 10.61
C PRO A 225 -20.31 8.54 11.55
N GLY A 226 -21.31 8.99 12.32
CA GLY A 226 -22.07 8.18 13.25
C GLY A 226 -22.90 7.08 12.57
#